data_100d53035132dbaf993d758bff528078
#
_entry.id   100d53035132dbaf993d758bff528078
#
_cell.length_a   1.000
_cell.length_b   1.000
_cell.length_c   1.000
_cell.angle_alpha   90.00
_cell.angle_beta   90.00
_cell.angle_gamma   90.00
#
_symmetry.space_group_name_H-M   'P 1'
#
loop_
_entity.id
_entity.type
_entity.pdbx_description
1 polymer ?
#
loop_
_entity_poly.entity_id
_entity_poly.type
_entity_poly.pdbx_seq_one_letter_code
_entity_poly.pdbx_strand_id
1 'polypeptide(L)'
;GDTTAGPLSISITVLGEIPSGRGLCRNGAKPDDIIYVSGTLGDGAAALYQIQHQDLVQNIRLTERFYQPEPQVELGLGLIQYASACIDISDGLVADLSHLCKASSVSASINSQSLPIHADIKQAYSEQVRQWALTGGDDYQLCFTVPSSEQEQFERWVSSTKFSVTAIGKMAALDHNQNYLKIDNQASSITAGGYSHFR
;
A
#
# COMPACT_ATOMS: atom_id res chain seq x y z
N GLY A 1 7.41 -20.97 26.76
CA GLY A 1 6.60 -19.76 26.74
C GLY A 1 6.13 -19.42 28.13
N ASP A 2 6.13 -18.15 28.45
CA ASP A 2 5.67 -17.67 29.75
C ASP A 2 4.18 -17.44 29.72
N THR A 3 3.48 -17.84 30.79
CA THR A 3 2.05 -17.61 30.94
C THR A 3 1.84 -16.41 31.83
N THR A 4 1.12 -15.42 31.35
CA THR A 4 0.75 -14.23 32.12
C THR A 4 -0.71 -14.30 32.56
N ALA A 5 -1.00 -13.84 33.78
CA ALA A 5 -2.37 -13.65 34.23
C ALA A 5 -2.87 -12.25 33.81
N GLY A 6 -4.01 -12.16 33.13
CA GLY A 6 -4.56 -10.89 32.65
C GLY A 6 -5.45 -11.06 31.42
N PRO A 7 -5.78 -9.97 30.70
CA PRO A 7 -6.47 -10.04 29.41
C PRO A 7 -5.65 -10.88 28.41
N LEU A 8 -6.36 -11.56 27.50
CA LEU A 8 -5.72 -12.34 26.45
C LEU A 8 -4.74 -11.43 25.65
N SER A 9 -3.47 -11.85 25.60
CA SER A 9 -2.42 -11.22 24.81
C SER A 9 -1.72 -12.27 23.97
N ILE A 10 -1.58 -12.01 22.67
CA ILE A 10 -0.90 -12.90 21.73
C ILE A 10 0.23 -12.11 21.09
N SER A 11 1.46 -12.61 21.20
CA SER A 11 2.62 -12.04 20.52
C SER A 11 3.21 -13.06 19.56
N ILE A 12 3.41 -12.65 18.31
CA ILE A 12 4.00 -13.46 17.24
C ILE A 12 5.29 -12.76 16.78
N THR A 13 6.41 -13.49 16.83
CA THR A 13 7.70 -13.01 16.29
C THR A 13 8.03 -13.79 15.03
N VAL A 14 8.29 -13.07 13.94
CA VAL A 14 8.70 -13.65 12.65
C VAL A 14 10.16 -13.25 12.39
N LEU A 15 10.99 -14.22 12.04
CA LEU A 15 12.38 -14.02 11.64
C LEU A 15 12.52 -14.41 10.17
N GLY A 16 13.30 -13.64 9.42
CA GLY A 16 13.58 -13.88 8.01
C GLY A 16 15.02 -13.53 7.66
N GLU A 17 15.48 -14.05 6.53
CA GLU A 17 16.82 -13.78 6.01
C GLU A 17 16.70 -13.13 4.62
N ILE A 18 17.57 -12.17 4.36
CA ILE A 18 17.73 -11.53 3.05
C ILE A 18 19.20 -11.49 2.68
N PRO A 19 19.58 -11.50 1.40
CA PRO A 19 20.96 -11.28 0.99
C PRO A 19 21.49 -9.95 1.53
N SER A 20 22.72 -9.98 2.03
CA SER A 20 23.35 -8.78 2.63
C SER A 20 23.32 -7.59 1.66
N GLY A 21 22.87 -6.45 2.16
CA GLY A 21 22.78 -5.20 1.39
C GLY A 21 21.64 -5.14 0.34
N ARG A 22 20.74 -6.13 0.33
CA ARG A 22 19.62 -6.22 -0.63
C ARG A 22 18.22 -6.11 -0.03
N GLY A 23 18.11 -5.66 1.22
CA GLY A 23 16.80 -5.43 1.82
C GLY A 23 16.05 -4.28 1.16
N LEU A 24 14.78 -4.50 0.84
CA LEU A 24 13.91 -3.41 0.44
C LEU A 24 13.65 -2.50 1.64
N CYS A 25 13.93 -1.22 1.47
CA CYS A 25 13.79 -0.22 2.53
C CYS A 25 12.76 0.85 2.13
N ARG A 26 12.28 1.61 3.10
CA ARG A 26 11.41 2.78 2.86
C ARG A 26 12.17 3.97 2.29
N ASN A 27 13.49 3.99 2.44
CA ASN A 27 14.38 5.03 1.91
C ASN A 27 15.06 4.56 0.63
N GLY A 28 15.25 5.46 -0.31
CA GLY A 28 15.92 5.15 -1.59
C GLY A 28 15.16 5.62 -2.81
N ALA A 29 13.89 6.01 -2.67
CA ALA A 29 13.14 6.62 -3.75
C ALA A 29 13.77 7.96 -4.17
N LYS A 30 13.75 8.23 -5.47
CA LYS A 30 14.30 9.44 -6.09
C LYS A 30 13.23 10.15 -6.91
N PRO A 31 13.38 11.46 -7.16
CA PRO A 31 12.55 12.15 -8.13
C PRO A 31 12.53 11.40 -9.48
N ASP A 32 11.37 11.39 -10.12
CA ASP A 32 11.05 10.69 -11.37
C ASP A 32 10.91 9.16 -11.27
N ASP A 33 11.13 8.55 -10.12
CA ASP A 33 10.76 7.15 -9.90
C ASP A 33 9.25 6.96 -10.07
N ILE A 34 8.85 5.85 -10.70
CA ILE A 34 7.45 5.50 -10.89
C ILE A 34 6.92 4.82 -9.63
N ILE A 35 5.76 5.22 -9.17
CA ILE A 35 5.09 4.64 -7.99
C ILE A 35 4.15 3.55 -8.45
N TYR A 36 4.31 2.36 -7.89
CA TYR A 36 3.46 1.21 -8.13
C TYR A 36 2.80 0.73 -6.84
N VAL A 37 1.65 0.10 -6.99
CA VAL A 37 1.01 -0.70 -5.92
C VAL A 37 0.68 -2.10 -6.44
N SER A 38 0.76 -3.09 -5.55
CA SER A 38 0.33 -4.46 -5.87
C SER A 38 -1.17 -4.64 -5.64
N GLY A 39 -1.77 -5.62 -6.30
CA GLY A 39 -3.15 -6.06 -6.09
C GLY A 39 -4.20 -4.96 -6.24
N THR A 40 -5.19 -4.98 -5.34
CA THR A 40 -6.28 -3.99 -5.26
C THR A 40 -6.30 -3.30 -3.91
N LEU A 41 -6.77 -2.04 -3.89
CA LEU A 41 -6.83 -1.19 -2.69
C LEU A 41 -8.27 -0.93 -2.27
N GLY A 42 -8.46 -0.72 -0.96
CA GLY A 42 -9.75 -0.46 -0.34
C GLY A 42 -10.55 -1.71 -0.02
N ASP A 43 -10.01 -2.90 -0.29
CA ASP A 43 -10.65 -4.18 0.01
C ASP A 43 -10.79 -4.39 1.53
N GLY A 44 -9.77 -4.04 2.33
CA GLY A 44 -9.80 -4.12 3.79
C GLY A 44 -10.89 -3.25 4.40
N ALA A 45 -10.95 -1.98 4.01
CA ALA A 45 -11.97 -1.05 4.49
C ALA A 45 -13.39 -1.46 4.05
N ALA A 46 -13.56 -1.94 2.81
CA ALA A 46 -14.84 -2.44 2.32
C ALA A 46 -15.29 -3.68 3.10
N ALA A 47 -14.38 -4.60 3.40
CA ALA A 47 -14.67 -5.78 4.20
C ALA A 47 -15.09 -5.42 5.63
N LEU A 48 -14.35 -4.51 6.29
CA LEU A 48 -14.70 -4.03 7.62
C LEU A 48 -16.06 -3.36 7.63
N TYR A 49 -16.35 -2.50 6.64
CA TYR A 49 -17.66 -1.87 6.49
C TYR A 49 -18.78 -2.91 6.37
N GLN A 50 -18.59 -3.93 5.53
CA GLN A 50 -19.53 -5.02 5.34
C GLN A 50 -19.76 -5.83 6.63
N ILE A 51 -18.71 -6.12 7.40
CA ILE A 51 -18.81 -6.85 8.68
C ILE A 51 -19.61 -6.03 9.70
N GLN A 52 -19.41 -4.71 9.74
CA GLN A 52 -20.09 -3.82 10.67
C GLN A 52 -21.56 -3.56 10.31
N HIS A 53 -21.90 -3.64 9.02
CA HIS A 53 -23.25 -3.35 8.49
C HIS A 53 -23.88 -4.64 7.95
N GLN A 54 -24.36 -5.49 8.87
CA GLN A 54 -24.84 -6.85 8.61
C GLN A 54 -25.99 -6.96 7.58
N ASP A 55 -26.63 -5.86 7.22
CA ASP A 55 -27.77 -5.81 6.28
C ASP A 55 -27.37 -5.88 4.80
N LEU A 56 -26.07 -5.83 4.50
CA LEU A 56 -25.57 -5.87 3.15
C LEU A 56 -25.30 -7.30 2.67
N VAL A 57 -25.48 -7.54 1.37
CA VAL A 57 -25.07 -8.80 0.75
C VAL A 57 -23.58 -9.01 0.97
N GLN A 58 -23.24 -10.01 1.76
CA GLN A 58 -21.83 -10.29 2.09
C GLN A 58 -21.08 -10.78 0.85
N ASN A 59 -20.00 -10.11 0.52
CA ASN A 59 -19.06 -10.56 -0.50
C ASN A 59 -18.01 -11.46 0.18
N ILE A 60 -18.09 -12.77 -0.09
CA ILE A 60 -17.21 -13.78 0.50
C ILE A 60 -15.74 -13.45 0.26
N ARG A 61 -15.37 -13.01 -0.95
CA ARG A 61 -14.00 -12.63 -1.29
C ARG A 61 -13.44 -11.55 -0.35
N LEU A 62 -14.24 -10.52 -0.04
CA LEU A 62 -13.81 -9.45 0.87
C LEU A 62 -13.61 -9.98 2.30
N THR A 63 -14.53 -10.83 2.76
CA THR A 63 -14.44 -11.44 4.08
C THR A 63 -13.22 -12.35 4.21
N GLU A 64 -12.98 -13.19 3.21
CA GLU A 64 -11.79 -14.06 3.17
C GLU A 64 -10.51 -13.24 3.18
N ARG A 65 -10.42 -12.21 2.33
CA ARG A 65 -9.25 -11.34 2.25
C ARG A 65 -8.97 -10.58 3.54
N PHE A 66 -10.00 -10.18 4.28
CA PHE A 66 -9.86 -9.51 5.56
C PHE A 66 -9.32 -10.44 6.66
N TYR A 67 -9.87 -11.65 6.77
CA TYR A 67 -9.44 -12.61 7.79
C TYR A 67 -8.19 -13.40 7.43
N GLN A 68 -7.86 -13.51 6.15
CA GLN A 68 -6.73 -14.27 5.62
C GLN A 68 -5.99 -13.45 4.55
N PRO A 69 -5.35 -12.33 4.95
CA PRO A 69 -4.57 -11.52 4.01
C PRO A 69 -3.41 -12.33 3.45
N GLU A 70 -3.19 -12.22 2.14
CA GLU A 70 -2.08 -12.89 1.46
C GLU A 70 -0.82 -12.04 1.55
N PRO A 71 0.23 -12.49 2.25
CA PRO A 71 1.49 -11.75 2.34
C PRO A 71 2.21 -11.75 0.99
N GLN A 72 2.65 -10.57 0.55
CA GLN A 72 3.25 -10.36 -0.78
C GLN A 72 4.74 -10.77 -0.83
N VAL A 73 5.11 -11.92 -0.23
CA VAL A 73 6.50 -12.36 -0.08
C VAL A 73 7.18 -12.61 -1.43
N GLU A 74 6.52 -13.37 -2.33
CA GLU A 74 7.10 -13.69 -3.63
C GLU A 74 7.33 -12.43 -4.48
N LEU A 75 6.37 -11.52 -4.49
CA LEU A 75 6.53 -10.23 -5.15
C LEU A 75 7.69 -9.43 -4.52
N GLY A 76 7.73 -9.33 -3.19
CA GLY A 76 8.80 -8.63 -2.47
C GLY A 76 10.19 -9.15 -2.81
N LEU A 77 10.37 -10.47 -2.91
CA LEU A 77 11.63 -11.07 -3.34
C LEU A 77 12.01 -10.70 -4.78
N GLY A 78 11.04 -10.67 -5.69
CA GLY A 78 11.27 -10.24 -7.08
C GLY A 78 11.60 -8.76 -7.19
N LEU A 79 11.00 -7.91 -6.36
CA LEU A 79 11.22 -6.46 -6.35
C LEU A 79 12.64 -6.05 -5.93
N ILE A 80 13.39 -6.92 -5.26
CA ILE A 80 14.79 -6.64 -4.82
C ILE A 80 15.69 -6.18 -5.99
N GLN A 81 15.36 -6.58 -7.21
CA GLN A 81 16.16 -6.23 -8.39
C GLN A 81 15.76 -4.90 -9.03
N TYR A 82 14.57 -4.39 -8.74
CA TYR A 82 13.97 -3.26 -9.45
C TYR A 82 13.62 -2.09 -8.56
N ALA A 83 13.12 -2.36 -7.34
CA ALA A 83 12.57 -1.31 -6.50
C ALA A 83 13.66 -0.48 -5.83
N SER A 84 13.51 0.84 -5.91
CA SER A 84 14.35 1.81 -5.19
C SER A 84 13.91 1.98 -3.73
N ALA A 85 12.60 1.88 -3.45
CA ALA A 85 12.03 1.87 -2.10
C ALA A 85 10.73 1.04 -2.07
N CYS A 86 10.37 0.53 -0.90
CA CYS A 86 9.16 -0.26 -0.70
C CYS A 86 8.62 -0.13 0.72
N ILE A 87 7.30 -0.18 0.85
CA ILE A 87 6.55 -0.22 2.11
C ILE A 87 5.30 -1.08 1.91
N ASP A 88 4.84 -1.74 2.96
CA ASP A 88 3.51 -2.36 2.99
C ASP A 88 2.41 -1.30 3.18
N ILE A 89 1.20 -1.59 2.74
CA ILE A 89 0.01 -0.75 2.93
C ILE A 89 -0.81 -1.37 4.06
N SER A 90 -0.58 -0.90 5.27
CA SER A 90 -1.27 -1.34 6.50
C SER A 90 -2.19 -0.28 7.09
N ASP A 91 -1.76 0.98 7.06
CA ASP A 91 -2.51 2.13 7.60
C ASP A 91 -3.25 2.92 6.51
N GLY A 92 -3.07 2.53 5.26
CA GLY A 92 -3.63 3.12 4.06
C GLY A 92 -2.60 3.81 3.17
N LEU A 93 -2.86 3.81 1.86
CA LEU A 93 -1.91 4.28 0.85
C LEU A 93 -1.34 5.67 1.16
N VAL A 94 -2.17 6.63 1.54
CA VAL A 94 -1.74 8.02 1.83
C VAL A 94 -0.78 8.07 3.02
N ALA A 95 -1.08 7.33 4.09
CA ALA A 95 -0.26 7.29 5.28
C ALA A 95 1.09 6.63 4.98
N ASP A 96 1.06 5.43 4.40
CA ASP A 96 2.25 4.63 4.16
C ASP A 96 3.17 5.24 3.09
N LEU A 97 2.59 5.74 1.98
CA LEU A 97 3.36 6.47 0.96
C LEU A 97 3.99 7.75 1.54
N SER A 98 3.32 8.43 2.48
CA SER A 98 3.90 9.59 3.17
C SER A 98 5.11 9.19 4.03
N HIS A 99 5.09 8.01 4.65
CA HIS A 99 6.25 7.47 5.38
C HIS A 99 7.42 7.18 4.43
N LEU A 100 7.16 6.59 3.27
CA LEU A 100 8.17 6.35 2.24
C LEU A 100 8.76 7.66 1.72
N CYS A 101 7.92 8.67 1.44
CA CYS A 101 8.35 10.00 1.00
C CYS A 101 9.26 10.67 2.03
N LYS A 102 8.88 10.65 3.31
CA LYS A 102 9.69 11.21 4.40
C LYS A 102 11.03 10.51 4.53
N ALA A 103 11.03 9.16 4.51
CA ALA A 103 12.26 8.37 4.62
C ALA A 103 13.23 8.63 3.45
N SER A 104 12.70 8.93 2.26
CA SER A 104 13.47 9.18 1.04
C SER A 104 13.75 10.69 0.79
N SER A 105 13.18 11.60 1.59
CA SER A 105 13.28 13.06 1.39
C SER A 105 12.79 13.53 0.01
N VAL A 106 11.68 12.96 -0.45
CA VAL A 106 11.02 13.27 -1.73
C VAL A 106 9.53 13.50 -1.51
N SER A 107 8.83 13.94 -2.55
CA SER A 107 7.37 14.00 -2.58
C SER A 107 6.81 13.02 -3.61
N ALA A 108 5.52 12.71 -3.50
CA ALA A 108 4.80 11.85 -4.43
C ALA A 108 3.63 12.61 -5.08
N SER A 109 3.40 12.34 -6.36
CA SER A 109 2.19 12.78 -7.08
C SER A 109 1.47 11.55 -7.59
N ILE A 110 0.26 11.29 -7.11
CA ILE A 110 -0.56 10.15 -7.50
C ILE A 110 -1.81 10.59 -8.24
N ASN A 111 -2.25 9.74 -9.17
CA ASN A 111 -3.51 9.89 -9.88
C ASN A 111 -4.55 8.95 -9.26
N SER A 112 -5.57 9.50 -8.62
CA SER A 112 -6.62 8.73 -7.96
C SER A 112 -7.45 7.87 -8.91
N GLN A 113 -7.49 8.24 -10.21
CA GLN A 113 -8.18 7.45 -11.24
C GLN A 113 -7.43 6.15 -11.60
N SER A 114 -6.12 6.12 -11.36
CA SER A 114 -5.26 4.96 -11.65
C SER A 114 -5.23 3.94 -10.51
N LEU A 115 -5.88 4.21 -9.38
CA LEU A 115 -5.89 3.28 -8.26
C LEU A 115 -6.57 1.97 -8.65
N PRO A 116 -5.92 0.81 -8.41
CA PRO A 116 -6.50 -0.49 -8.69
C PRO A 116 -7.56 -0.83 -7.65
N ILE A 117 -8.82 -0.68 -8.01
CA ILE A 117 -9.96 -0.98 -7.15
C ILE A 117 -10.74 -2.12 -7.79
N HIS A 118 -11.07 -3.16 -7.02
CA HIS A 118 -11.81 -4.29 -7.53
C HIS A 118 -13.22 -3.90 -8.02
N ALA A 119 -13.68 -4.53 -9.11
CA ALA A 119 -14.95 -4.20 -9.74
C ALA A 119 -16.15 -4.34 -8.78
N ASP A 120 -16.14 -5.38 -7.93
CA ASP A 120 -17.23 -5.64 -6.98
C ASP A 120 -17.45 -4.48 -6.02
N ILE A 121 -16.36 -3.91 -5.47
CA ILE A 121 -16.49 -2.79 -4.54
C ILE A 121 -16.78 -1.47 -5.26
N LYS A 122 -16.30 -1.28 -6.49
CA LYS A 122 -16.71 -0.14 -7.32
C LYS A 122 -18.20 -0.13 -7.57
N GLN A 123 -18.79 -1.30 -7.83
CA GLN A 123 -20.21 -1.43 -8.10
C GLN A 123 -21.05 -1.26 -6.84
N ALA A 124 -20.61 -1.82 -5.70
CA ALA A 124 -21.34 -1.81 -4.45
C ALA A 124 -21.25 -0.48 -3.69
N TYR A 125 -20.11 0.23 -3.78
CA TYR A 125 -19.77 1.36 -2.92
C TYR A 125 -19.17 2.53 -3.70
N SER A 126 -19.80 2.94 -4.80
CA SER A 126 -19.26 3.89 -5.77
C SER A 126 -18.78 5.23 -5.19
N GLU A 127 -19.39 5.72 -4.11
CA GLU A 127 -19.05 7.00 -3.48
C GLU A 127 -17.88 6.89 -2.51
N GLN A 128 -17.80 5.80 -1.74
CA GLN A 128 -16.79 5.64 -0.68
C GLN A 128 -15.51 4.96 -1.16
N VAL A 129 -15.59 4.19 -2.23
CA VAL A 129 -14.52 3.28 -2.63
C VAL A 129 -13.19 3.97 -2.92
N ARG A 130 -13.22 5.18 -3.48
CA ARG A 130 -11.99 5.95 -3.73
C ARG A 130 -11.32 6.39 -2.44
N GLN A 131 -12.11 6.84 -1.47
CA GLN A 131 -11.60 7.21 -0.16
C GLN A 131 -11.00 5.98 0.53
N TRP A 132 -11.69 4.83 0.49
CA TRP A 132 -11.16 3.59 1.05
C TRP A 132 -9.85 3.16 0.40
N ALA A 133 -9.71 3.26 -0.92
CA ALA A 133 -8.47 2.96 -1.61
C ALA A 133 -7.31 3.92 -1.26
N LEU A 134 -7.61 5.15 -0.83
CA LEU A 134 -6.61 6.13 -0.42
C LEU A 134 -6.25 6.01 1.06
N THR A 135 -7.24 5.79 1.93
CA THR A 135 -7.09 5.92 3.39
C THR A 135 -7.48 4.69 4.19
N GLY A 136 -8.04 3.68 3.54
CA GLY A 136 -8.38 2.42 4.18
C GLY A 136 -7.13 1.61 4.50
N GLY A 137 -7.06 1.09 5.71
CA GLY A 137 -6.01 0.16 6.13
C GLY A 137 -6.37 -1.31 5.82
N ASP A 138 -5.51 -2.20 6.27
CA ASP A 138 -5.67 -3.66 6.19
C ASP A 138 -5.68 -4.24 4.76
N ASP A 139 -5.13 -3.52 3.79
CA ASP A 139 -4.98 -4.05 2.43
C ASP A 139 -3.79 -5.00 2.30
N TYR A 140 -2.72 -4.80 3.09
CA TYR A 140 -1.48 -5.59 3.11
C TYR A 140 -0.87 -5.81 1.72
N GLN A 141 -1.02 -4.81 0.86
CA GLN A 141 -0.36 -4.73 -0.43
C GLN A 141 0.99 -4.02 -0.31
N LEU A 142 1.82 -4.08 -1.35
CA LEU A 142 3.07 -3.33 -1.41
C LEU A 142 2.87 -2.03 -2.18
N CYS A 143 3.36 -0.92 -1.63
CA CYS A 143 3.62 0.32 -2.34
C CYS A 143 5.13 0.45 -2.54
N PHE A 144 5.58 0.63 -3.78
CA PHE A 144 6.99 0.66 -4.09
C PHE A 144 7.31 1.60 -5.26
N THR A 145 8.58 1.95 -5.39
CA THR A 145 9.06 2.83 -6.45
C THR A 145 10.08 2.10 -7.32
N VAL A 146 10.04 2.38 -8.62
CA VAL A 146 10.98 1.85 -9.61
C VAL A 146 11.60 3.02 -10.37
N PRO A 147 12.94 3.07 -10.51
CA PRO A 147 13.59 4.09 -11.33
C PRO A 147 13.01 4.14 -12.74
N SER A 148 12.77 5.33 -13.27
CA SER A 148 12.19 5.48 -14.62
C SER A 148 13.07 4.82 -15.70
N SER A 149 14.37 4.73 -15.49
CA SER A 149 15.31 4.02 -16.37
C SER A 149 15.09 2.50 -16.40
N GLU A 150 14.52 1.92 -15.34
CA GLU A 150 14.29 0.49 -15.18
C GLU A 150 12.83 0.09 -15.49
N GLN A 151 11.96 1.08 -15.78
CA GLN A 151 10.53 0.88 -15.95
C GLN A 151 10.19 -0.22 -16.98
N GLU A 152 10.78 -0.13 -18.18
CA GLU A 152 10.49 -1.11 -19.25
C GLU A 152 10.92 -2.54 -18.88
N GLN A 153 12.06 -2.67 -18.21
CA GLN A 153 12.57 -3.96 -17.79
C GLN A 153 11.68 -4.53 -16.69
N PHE A 154 11.29 -3.71 -15.74
CA PHE A 154 10.36 -4.08 -14.67
C PHE A 154 8.99 -4.53 -15.23
N GLU A 155 8.38 -3.75 -16.14
CA GLU A 155 7.08 -4.06 -16.71
C GLU A 155 7.12 -5.35 -17.56
N ARG A 156 8.22 -5.62 -18.28
CA ARG A 156 8.45 -6.90 -18.96
C ARG A 156 8.53 -8.06 -17.97
N TRP A 157 9.23 -7.87 -16.85
CA TRP A 157 9.30 -8.89 -15.80
C TRP A 157 7.92 -9.15 -15.22
N VAL A 158 7.18 -8.12 -14.80
CA VAL A 158 5.82 -8.27 -14.28
C VAL A 158 4.92 -9.02 -15.25
N SER A 159 4.95 -8.67 -16.54
CA SER A 159 4.13 -9.32 -17.59
C SER A 159 4.44 -10.82 -17.76
N SER A 160 5.60 -11.29 -17.31
CA SER A 160 5.97 -12.70 -17.30
C SER A 160 5.57 -13.45 -16.02
N THR A 161 4.96 -12.77 -15.07
CA THR A 161 4.57 -13.30 -13.75
C THR A 161 3.05 -13.32 -13.58
N LYS A 162 2.60 -13.87 -12.44
CA LYS A 162 1.19 -13.80 -11.99
C LYS A 162 0.85 -12.53 -11.20
N PHE A 163 1.84 -11.67 -10.94
CA PHE A 163 1.63 -10.52 -10.08
C PHE A 163 0.81 -9.43 -10.78
N SER A 164 -0.16 -8.89 -10.04
CA SER A 164 -0.89 -7.70 -10.46
C SER A 164 -0.24 -6.49 -9.81
N VAL A 165 0.29 -5.57 -10.63
CA VAL A 165 0.83 -4.29 -10.16
C VAL A 165 0.34 -3.17 -11.05
N THR A 166 0.14 -1.99 -10.47
CA THR A 166 -0.43 -0.84 -11.17
C THR A 166 0.43 0.40 -10.88
N ALA A 167 0.85 1.10 -11.94
CA ALA A 167 1.46 2.40 -11.82
C ALA A 167 0.40 3.44 -11.41
N ILE A 168 0.63 4.14 -10.31
CA ILE A 168 -0.33 5.10 -9.76
C ILE A 168 0.16 6.54 -9.76
N GLY A 169 1.45 6.77 -10.06
CA GLY A 169 2.03 8.11 -10.03
C GLY A 169 3.53 8.14 -10.17
N LYS A 170 4.11 9.26 -9.77
CA LYS A 170 5.55 9.50 -9.80
C LYS A 170 6.06 10.19 -8.54
N MET A 171 7.29 9.90 -8.20
CA MET A 171 8.03 10.67 -7.20
C MET A 171 8.48 12.00 -7.80
N ALA A 172 8.57 13.02 -6.96
CA ALA A 172 9.05 14.35 -7.32
C ALA A 172 10.00 14.89 -6.26
N ALA A 173 10.76 15.92 -6.60
CA ALA A 173 11.55 16.63 -5.61
C ALA A 173 10.65 17.22 -4.52
N LEU A 174 11.09 17.17 -3.27
CA LEU A 174 10.36 17.77 -2.16
C LEU A 174 10.27 19.28 -2.38
N ASP A 175 9.09 19.84 -2.29
CA ASP A 175 8.86 21.27 -2.41
C ASP A 175 9.27 22.02 -1.13
N HIS A 176 9.41 23.35 -1.23
CA HIS A 176 9.78 24.20 -0.10
C HIS A 176 8.76 24.17 1.06
N ASN A 177 7.50 23.78 0.77
CA ASN A 177 6.43 23.69 1.76
C ASN A 177 6.38 22.30 2.43
N GLN A 178 7.31 21.41 2.09
CA GLN A 178 7.38 20.04 2.59
C GLN A 178 6.07 19.25 2.39
N ASN A 179 5.37 19.51 1.28
CA ASN A 179 4.22 18.71 0.88
C ASN A 179 4.69 17.36 0.33
N TYR A 180 4.55 16.31 1.13
CA TYR A 180 5.01 14.97 0.74
C TYR A 180 4.10 14.30 -0.28
N LEU A 181 2.83 14.71 -0.38
CA LEU A 181 1.87 14.02 -1.25
C LEU A 181 0.95 14.99 -1.97
N LYS A 182 0.82 14.80 -3.29
CA LYS A 182 -0.19 15.43 -4.15
C LYS A 182 -1.09 14.34 -4.73
N ILE A 183 -2.39 14.59 -4.71
CA ILE A 183 -3.41 13.72 -5.32
C ILE A 183 -4.10 14.55 -6.39
N ASP A 184 -4.13 14.03 -7.63
CA ASP A 184 -4.74 14.70 -8.78
C ASP A 184 -4.21 16.14 -8.96
N ASN A 185 -2.89 16.34 -8.77
CA ASN A 185 -2.18 17.62 -8.82
C ASN A 185 -2.53 18.63 -7.70
N GLN A 186 -3.33 18.25 -6.72
CA GLN A 186 -3.63 19.08 -5.56
C GLN A 186 -2.85 18.59 -4.33
N ALA A 187 -2.35 19.53 -3.53
CA ALA A 187 -1.77 19.16 -2.24
C ALA A 187 -2.81 18.38 -1.44
N SER A 188 -2.44 17.20 -0.97
CA SER A 188 -3.35 16.38 -0.18
C SER A 188 -3.71 17.11 1.11
N SER A 189 -4.99 17.46 1.25
CA SER A 189 -5.56 17.91 2.52
C SER A 189 -5.82 16.72 3.47
N ILE A 190 -5.70 15.50 2.96
CA ILE A 190 -5.73 14.29 3.76
C ILE A 190 -4.41 14.32 4.56
N THR A 191 -4.49 14.86 5.76
CA THR A 191 -3.39 14.72 6.73
C THR A 191 -3.11 13.25 6.87
N ALA A 192 -1.83 12.88 6.93
CA ALA A 192 -1.38 11.51 7.12
C ALA A 192 -1.83 10.98 8.51
N GLY A 193 -3.13 10.90 8.69
CA GLY A 193 -3.81 10.29 9.81
C GLY A 193 -4.19 8.88 9.37
N GLY A 194 -3.20 7.99 9.34
CA GLY A 194 -3.46 6.56 9.36
C GLY A 194 -4.24 6.19 10.64
N TYR A 195 -4.67 4.96 10.73
CA TYR A 195 -5.38 4.47 11.91
C TYR A 195 -4.55 4.74 13.19
N SER A 196 -5.15 5.41 14.17
CA SER A 196 -4.51 5.66 15.46
C SER A 196 -5.05 4.67 16.50
N HIS A 197 -4.17 3.79 16.98
CA HIS A 197 -4.50 2.83 18.05
C HIS A 197 -4.76 3.51 19.40
N PHE A 198 -4.31 4.73 19.57
CA PHE A 198 -4.45 5.49 20.82
C PHE A 198 -5.06 6.87 20.51
N ARG A 199 -6.27 7.07 20.93
CA ARG A 199 -6.95 8.37 21.01
C ARG A 199 -7.12 8.76 22.46
#